data_bc22ebc35d537364fd7dee519bcda8bb
#
_entry.id   bc22ebc35d537364fd7dee519bcda8bb
#
_cell.length_a   1.000
_cell.length_b   1.000
_cell.length_c   1.000
_cell.angle_alpha   90.00
_cell.angle_beta   90.00
_cell.angle_gamma   90.00
#
_symmetry.space_group_name_H-M   'P 1'
#
loop_
_entity.id
_entity.type
_entity.pdbx_description
1 polymer ?
#
loop_
_entity_poly.entity_id
_entity_poly.type
_entity_poly.pdbx_seq_one_letter_code
_entity_poly.pdbx_strand_id
1 'polypeptide(L)'
;MERKWWHDKVAYQIYPKSFYDSNGDGIGDLQGIIQKLDYLKDLGVDIVWISPIYPSPFADQGYDISDYYNIDPSFGTLEDMDELIREAKKRDMYILMDLVVNHCSDEHEWFEKACADPDGEYGNFFYIEDRKEGQELPCNWRSYFGGSVWEPLPGHPEKQYMHVFHKKQPDLNWENPVVREEVYKNVNWWLDKGLSGFRIDAIINIKKKLPYKNYPTDREDGLCDIALMLEDAEGVGEFLGELQRRTFSQYDAFSVGEVFNEKPEELPDFIGDGGYFSSIFNFSTNVWGGSDKGWYDCKRITPDAYKKCHFDAQRKVGNHGFYSNIIENHDQPRGVSYYIPEGEVSLESKKMLAAVYFLLRGLPFIYQGQEIGMENLPVIPVEQVDDISALDQYQVSLDAGFTPEEALKIISLRNRDNARTPVQWNAEKNAGFTQGTPWLMVNPNYTEINVAAQEQDENSVLAFYKELIALRKNPEYKETFVYGDVIPFEEDRHNLMAYHRKGEKDLLVIGNFQKEEQKVTLPSKGKNILLNNYPDAEIKGTQVTLKGYQVLVIEL
;
A
#
# COMPACT_ATOMS: atom_id res chain seq x y z
N MET A 1 13.51 -12.65 -18.36
CA MET A 1 12.25 -12.63 -17.57
C MET A 1 11.14 -13.26 -18.38
N GLU A 2 10.49 -14.27 -17.83
CA GLU A 2 9.33 -14.94 -18.42
C GLU A 2 8.10 -14.03 -18.39
N ARG A 3 7.30 -14.05 -19.50
CA ARG A 3 6.06 -13.25 -19.54
C ARG A 3 4.97 -13.89 -18.69
N LYS A 4 4.36 -13.09 -17.80
CA LYS A 4 3.27 -13.53 -16.92
C LYS A 4 1.97 -12.80 -17.28
N TRP A 5 0.84 -13.42 -16.96
CA TRP A 5 -0.50 -12.91 -17.29
C TRP A 5 -0.80 -11.53 -16.70
N TRP A 6 -0.18 -11.19 -15.57
CA TRP A 6 -0.41 -9.94 -14.83
C TRP A 6 0.46 -8.76 -15.30
N HIS A 7 1.50 -8.97 -16.12
CA HIS A 7 2.46 -7.91 -16.48
C HIS A 7 1.83 -6.69 -17.14
N ASP A 8 0.80 -6.89 -17.97
CA ASP A 8 0.12 -5.83 -18.71
C ASP A 8 -1.14 -5.30 -18.02
N LYS A 9 -1.41 -5.75 -16.80
CA LYS A 9 -2.60 -5.38 -16.04
C LYS A 9 -2.44 -4.05 -15.31
N VAL A 10 -3.57 -3.57 -14.81
CA VAL A 10 -3.70 -2.43 -13.89
C VAL A 10 -4.45 -2.90 -12.67
N ALA A 11 -3.87 -2.65 -11.50
CA ALA A 11 -4.45 -3.05 -10.22
C ALA A 11 -5.10 -1.86 -9.50
N TYR A 12 -6.10 -2.18 -8.70
CA TYR A 12 -6.86 -1.23 -7.88
C TYR A 12 -7.02 -1.79 -6.47
N GLN A 13 -6.72 -0.98 -5.45
CA GLN A 13 -6.93 -1.37 -4.07
C GLN A 13 -8.26 -0.84 -3.56
N ILE A 14 -9.06 -1.71 -2.98
CA ILE A 14 -10.27 -1.39 -2.21
C ILE A 14 -9.97 -1.55 -0.72
N TYR A 15 -10.26 -0.50 0.06
CA TYR A 15 -10.42 -0.55 1.51
C TYR A 15 -11.92 -0.70 1.80
N PRO A 16 -12.40 -1.93 2.06
CA PRO A 16 -13.83 -2.26 1.96
C PRO A 16 -14.71 -1.37 2.82
N LYS A 17 -14.27 -1.14 4.06
CA LYS A 17 -15.00 -0.36 5.08
C LYS A 17 -15.44 1.03 4.61
N SER A 18 -14.71 1.60 3.63
CA SER A 18 -14.90 2.95 3.10
C SER A 18 -15.19 3.01 1.62
N PHE A 19 -15.45 1.89 0.93
CA PHE A 19 -15.65 1.90 -0.51
C PHE A 19 -17.09 2.24 -0.91
N TYR A 20 -18.04 1.39 -0.57
CA TYR A 20 -19.47 1.62 -0.82
C TYR A 20 -20.33 0.76 0.10
N ASP A 21 -21.23 1.38 0.84
CA ASP A 21 -22.18 0.74 1.74
C ASP A 21 -23.49 0.45 1.03
N SER A 22 -23.82 -0.82 0.83
CA SER A 22 -25.02 -1.26 0.12
C SER A 22 -26.25 -1.40 1.01
N ASN A 23 -26.05 -1.57 2.32
CA ASN A 23 -27.12 -1.88 3.27
C ASN A 23 -27.53 -0.70 4.18
N GLY A 24 -26.72 0.36 4.23
CA GLY A 24 -27.01 1.59 4.96
C GLY A 24 -26.61 1.57 6.44
N ASP A 25 -25.71 0.68 6.84
CA ASP A 25 -25.23 0.61 8.23
C ASP A 25 -24.04 1.53 8.53
N GLY A 26 -23.47 2.16 7.50
CA GLY A 26 -22.34 3.08 7.61
C GLY A 26 -20.99 2.45 7.30
N ILE A 27 -20.95 1.17 6.97
CA ILE A 27 -19.76 0.38 6.66
C ILE A 27 -19.87 -0.14 5.22
N GLY A 28 -18.81 0.03 4.42
CA GLY A 28 -18.76 -0.55 3.08
C GLY A 28 -18.71 -2.08 3.12
N ASP A 29 -19.27 -2.74 2.11
CA ASP A 29 -19.49 -4.17 2.11
C ASP A 29 -19.22 -4.84 0.75
N LEU A 30 -19.22 -6.18 0.70
CA LEU A 30 -18.98 -6.96 -0.51
C LEU A 30 -20.02 -6.70 -1.60
N GLN A 31 -21.30 -6.55 -1.23
CA GLN A 31 -22.37 -6.21 -2.18
C GLN A 31 -22.17 -4.82 -2.76
N GLY A 32 -21.64 -3.88 -1.97
CA GLY A 32 -21.23 -2.56 -2.44
C GLY A 32 -20.08 -2.64 -3.46
N ILE A 33 -19.10 -3.51 -3.24
CA ILE A 33 -18.03 -3.75 -4.21
C ILE A 33 -18.60 -4.33 -5.51
N ILE A 34 -19.50 -5.32 -5.43
CA ILE A 34 -20.15 -5.92 -6.61
C ILE A 34 -20.89 -4.86 -7.43
N GLN A 35 -21.61 -3.96 -6.78
CA GLN A 35 -22.35 -2.87 -7.45
C GLN A 35 -21.42 -1.88 -8.18
N LYS A 36 -20.15 -1.81 -7.82
CA LYS A 36 -19.14 -0.90 -8.41
C LYS A 36 -18.17 -1.59 -9.38
N LEU A 37 -18.31 -2.89 -9.65
CA LEU A 37 -17.43 -3.59 -10.59
C LEU A 37 -17.48 -3.02 -12.01
N ASP A 38 -18.66 -2.56 -12.47
CA ASP A 38 -18.77 -1.93 -13.81
C ASP A 38 -18.03 -0.59 -13.86
N TYR A 39 -18.06 0.21 -12.79
CA TYR A 39 -17.26 1.43 -12.67
C TYR A 39 -15.75 1.12 -12.76
N LEU A 40 -15.27 0.11 -12.02
CA LEU A 40 -13.87 -0.29 -12.06
C LEU A 40 -13.47 -0.82 -13.43
N LYS A 41 -14.35 -1.58 -14.08
CA LYS A 41 -14.11 -2.07 -15.45
C LYS A 41 -14.05 -0.93 -16.47
N ASP A 42 -14.94 0.05 -16.36
CA ASP A 42 -14.96 1.24 -17.22
C ASP A 42 -13.74 2.14 -17.00
N LEU A 43 -13.23 2.22 -15.78
CA LEU A 43 -11.93 2.84 -15.48
C LEU A 43 -10.76 2.13 -16.19
N GLY A 44 -10.89 0.83 -16.44
CA GLY A 44 -9.88 0.01 -17.08
C GLY A 44 -9.07 -0.88 -16.12
N VAL A 45 -9.58 -1.09 -14.91
CA VAL A 45 -8.98 -1.97 -13.89
C VAL A 45 -9.11 -3.44 -14.29
N ASP A 46 -8.07 -4.22 -14.02
CA ASP A 46 -8.03 -5.67 -14.24
C ASP A 46 -7.94 -6.46 -12.94
N ILE A 47 -7.17 -5.98 -11.97
CA ILE A 47 -6.90 -6.66 -10.70
C ILE A 47 -7.48 -5.80 -9.57
N VAL A 48 -8.24 -6.39 -8.67
CA VAL A 48 -8.80 -5.74 -7.49
C VAL A 48 -8.22 -6.40 -6.24
N TRP A 49 -7.42 -5.68 -5.48
CA TRP A 49 -6.98 -6.08 -4.16
C TRP A 49 -7.94 -5.52 -3.11
N ILE A 50 -8.45 -6.39 -2.27
CA ILE A 50 -9.36 -6.07 -1.17
C ILE A 50 -8.57 -6.21 0.14
N SER A 51 -8.47 -5.12 0.93
CA SER A 51 -7.94 -5.13 2.29
C SER A 51 -8.77 -6.07 3.17
N PRO A 52 -8.27 -6.51 4.36
CA PRO A 52 -8.85 -7.63 5.10
C PRO A 52 -10.36 -7.53 5.33
N ILE A 53 -11.06 -8.63 5.05
CA ILE A 53 -12.51 -8.80 5.24
C ILE A 53 -12.85 -10.01 6.11
N TYR A 54 -11.83 -10.62 6.73
CA TYR A 54 -12.02 -11.74 7.66
C TYR A 54 -12.67 -11.28 8.96
N PRO A 55 -13.26 -12.18 9.75
CA PRO A 55 -13.69 -11.88 11.11
C PRO A 55 -12.55 -11.27 11.93
N SER A 56 -12.84 -10.15 12.58
CA SER A 56 -11.86 -9.38 13.33
C SER A 56 -12.53 -8.57 14.44
N PRO A 57 -11.94 -8.42 15.63
CA PRO A 57 -12.38 -7.45 16.62
C PRO A 57 -12.01 -6.00 16.25
N PHE A 58 -11.35 -5.77 15.11
CA PHE A 58 -10.96 -4.46 14.57
C PHE A 58 -10.04 -3.62 15.46
N ALA A 59 -9.17 -4.26 16.25
CA ALA A 59 -8.14 -3.55 17.02
C ALA A 59 -7.13 -2.84 16.11
N ASP A 60 -6.88 -3.38 14.91
CA ASP A 60 -6.11 -2.75 13.84
C ASP A 60 -6.88 -2.82 12.50
N GLN A 61 -8.13 -2.39 12.53
CA GLN A 61 -9.00 -2.20 11.37
C GLN A 61 -9.07 -3.41 10.42
N GLY A 62 -9.05 -4.65 10.97
CA GLY A 62 -9.17 -5.89 10.21
C GLY A 62 -7.87 -6.68 10.05
N TYR A 63 -6.71 -6.09 10.39
CA TYR A 63 -5.42 -6.79 10.39
C TYR A 63 -5.19 -7.66 11.63
N ASP A 64 -6.14 -7.73 12.54
CA ASP A 64 -6.23 -8.64 13.70
C ASP A 64 -7.26 -9.72 13.41
N ILE A 65 -6.86 -10.76 12.66
CA ILE A 65 -7.76 -11.78 12.12
C ILE A 65 -8.09 -12.84 13.19
N SER A 66 -9.38 -13.05 13.45
CA SER A 66 -9.87 -14.07 14.39
C SER A 66 -10.31 -15.38 13.74
N ASP A 67 -10.58 -15.40 12.43
CA ASP A 67 -10.92 -16.59 11.64
C ASP A 67 -10.49 -16.40 10.18
N TYR A 68 -9.58 -17.25 9.70
CA TYR A 68 -9.04 -17.16 8.32
C TYR A 68 -9.95 -17.77 7.25
N TYR A 69 -11.02 -18.47 7.62
CA TYR A 69 -11.87 -19.23 6.68
C TYR A 69 -13.24 -18.62 6.48
N ASN A 70 -13.46 -17.42 7.01
CA ASN A 70 -14.78 -16.79 6.98
C ASN A 70 -14.69 -15.31 6.58
N ILE A 71 -15.84 -14.69 6.38
CA ILE A 71 -16.00 -13.26 6.13
C ILE A 71 -16.64 -12.63 7.36
N ASP A 72 -16.14 -11.45 7.77
CA ASP A 72 -16.73 -10.70 8.86
C ASP A 72 -18.16 -10.29 8.50
N PRO A 73 -19.14 -10.49 9.41
CA PRO A 73 -20.54 -10.15 9.14
C PRO A 73 -20.80 -8.70 8.74
N SER A 74 -19.92 -7.77 9.13
CA SER A 74 -20.01 -6.37 8.70
C SER A 74 -19.73 -6.17 7.22
N PHE A 75 -18.99 -7.09 6.57
CA PHE A 75 -18.69 -7.03 5.15
C PHE A 75 -19.58 -7.96 4.31
N GLY A 76 -20.26 -8.92 4.91
CA GLY A 76 -21.11 -9.87 4.21
C GLY A 76 -20.86 -11.32 4.61
N THR A 77 -21.02 -12.24 3.66
CA THR A 77 -20.94 -13.68 3.85
C THR A 77 -19.94 -14.35 2.90
N LEU A 78 -19.64 -15.63 3.10
CA LEU A 78 -18.88 -16.42 2.12
C LEU A 78 -19.58 -16.50 0.76
N GLU A 79 -20.91 -16.55 0.75
CA GLU A 79 -21.71 -16.54 -0.48
C GLU A 79 -21.57 -15.23 -1.24
N ASP A 80 -21.50 -14.08 -0.54
CA ASP A 80 -21.22 -12.77 -1.15
C ASP A 80 -19.82 -12.72 -1.76
N MET A 81 -18.83 -13.34 -1.09
CA MET A 81 -17.47 -13.43 -1.63
C MET A 81 -17.42 -14.33 -2.88
N ASP A 82 -18.11 -15.47 -2.85
CA ASP A 82 -18.23 -16.35 -4.03
C ASP A 82 -18.94 -15.62 -5.19
N GLU A 83 -19.93 -14.78 -4.89
CA GLU A 83 -20.59 -13.93 -5.87
C GLU A 83 -19.63 -12.90 -6.44
N LEU A 84 -18.87 -12.21 -5.60
CA LEU A 84 -17.88 -11.21 -6.04
C LEU A 84 -16.84 -11.83 -6.99
N ILE A 85 -16.27 -12.97 -6.64
CA ILE A 85 -15.32 -13.69 -7.50
C ILE A 85 -15.95 -14.04 -8.86
N ARG A 86 -17.18 -14.53 -8.85
CA ARG A 86 -17.93 -14.90 -10.06
C ARG A 86 -18.24 -13.67 -10.93
N GLU A 87 -18.70 -12.57 -10.33
CA GLU A 87 -19.04 -11.33 -11.04
C GLU A 87 -17.81 -10.61 -11.60
N ALA A 88 -16.69 -10.63 -10.86
CA ALA A 88 -15.41 -10.13 -11.35
C ALA A 88 -14.93 -10.95 -12.56
N LYS A 89 -14.99 -12.28 -12.48
CA LYS A 89 -14.60 -13.18 -13.58
C LYS A 89 -15.40 -12.95 -14.87
N LYS A 90 -16.69 -12.65 -14.77
CA LYS A 90 -17.52 -12.30 -15.95
C LYS A 90 -17.02 -11.03 -16.67
N ARG A 91 -16.29 -10.18 -15.97
CA ARG A 91 -15.73 -8.91 -16.47
C ARG A 91 -14.24 -9.02 -16.80
N ASP A 92 -13.67 -10.22 -16.83
CA ASP A 92 -12.22 -10.46 -16.95
C ASP A 92 -11.42 -9.66 -15.91
N MET A 93 -11.90 -9.67 -14.68
CA MET A 93 -11.25 -9.06 -13.51
C MET A 93 -10.81 -10.13 -12.51
N TYR A 94 -9.70 -9.87 -11.85
CA TYR A 94 -9.04 -10.77 -10.92
C TYR A 94 -9.15 -10.22 -9.50
N ILE A 95 -9.55 -11.04 -8.54
CA ILE A 95 -9.67 -10.64 -7.14
C ILE A 95 -8.48 -11.16 -6.34
N LEU A 96 -7.87 -10.25 -5.57
CA LEU A 96 -6.86 -10.56 -4.56
C LEU A 96 -7.43 -10.24 -3.19
N MET A 97 -7.12 -11.07 -2.19
CA MET A 97 -7.33 -10.75 -0.79
C MET A 97 -6.01 -10.35 -0.11
N ASP A 98 -6.12 -9.85 1.09
CA ASP A 98 -4.97 -9.60 1.96
C ASP A 98 -4.63 -10.87 2.74
N LEU A 99 -3.36 -11.22 2.83
CA LEU A 99 -2.86 -12.36 3.61
C LEU A 99 -2.04 -11.82 4.78
N VAL A 100 -2.60 -11.93 5.99
CA VAL A 100 -1.98 -11.47 7.22
C VAL A 100 -1.56 -12.69 8.04
N VAL A 101 -0.27 -13.01 8.03
CA VAL A 101 0.25 -14.26 8.60
C VAL A 101 1.50 -14.07 9.47
N ASN A 102 1.92 -12.83 9.71
CA ASN A 102 2.88 -12.57 10.79
C ASN A 102 2.26 -12.78 12.16
N HIS A 103 0.98 -12.47 12.31
CA HIS A 103 0.21 -12.50 13.56
C HIS A 103 -1.24 -12.88 13.27
N CYS A 104 -2.01 -13.17 14.32
CA CYS A 104 -3.46 -13.25 14.29
C CYS A 104 -4.05 -12.40 15.42
N SER A 105 -5.37 -12.37 15.55
CA SER A 105 -6.05 -11.72 16.69
C SER A 105 -5.79 -12.47 18.00
N ASP A 106 -5.79 -11.75 19.13
CA ASP A 106 -5.85 -12.33 20.48
C ASP A 106 -7.19 -13.06 20.73
N GLU A 107 -8.20 -12.85 19.88
CA GLU A 107 -9.48 -13.56 19.88
C GLU A 107 -9.52 -14.73 18.87
N HIS A 108 -8.39 -15.07 18.22
CA HIS A 108 -8.28 -16.27 17.40
C HIS A 108 -8.24 -17.52 18.28
N GLU A 109 -8.93 -18.58 17.88
CA GLU A 109 -8.99 -19.83 18.65
C GLU A 109 -7.62 -20.42 19.02
N TRP A 110 -6.60 -20.20 18.20
CA TRP A 110 -5.24 -20.66 18.48
C TRP A 110 -4.65 -19.95 19.69
N PHE A 111 -4.85 -18.62 19.80
CA PHE A 111 -4.34 -17.86 20.93
C PHE A 111 -5.14 -18.12 22.21
N GLU A 112 -6.46 -18.28 22.11
CA GLU A 112 -7.31 -18.68 23.24
C GLU A 112 -6.87 -20.02 23.82
N LYS A 113 -6.59 -21.02 22.95
CA LYS A 113 -6.05 -22.33 23.35
C LYS A 113 -4.64 -22.23 23.95
N ALA A 114 -3.76 -21.36 23.38
CA ALA A 114 -2.44 -21.09 23.94
C ALA A 114 -2.53 -20.46 25.34
N CYS A 115 -3.45 -19.54 25.56
CA CYS A 115 -3.71 -18.98 26.90
C CYS A 115 -4.29 -20.00 27.88
N ALA A 116 -5.08 -20.97 27.41
CA ALA A 116 -5.64 -22.03 28.26
C ALA A 116 -4.57 -23.06 28.68
N ASP A 117 -3.62 -23.37 27.80
CA ASP A 117 -2.51 -24.32 28.04
C ASP A 117 -1.25 -23.85 27.27
N PRO A 118 -0.46 -22.92 27.85
CA PRO A 118 0.71 -22.35 27.18
C PRO A 118 1.87 -23.33 26.99
N ASP A 119 1.88 -24.45 27.69
CA ASP A 119 2.89 -25.51 27.53
C ASP A 119 2.38 -26.63 26.58
N GLY A 120 1.15 -26.52 26.09
CA GLY A 120 0.54 -27.44 25.14
C GLY A 120 0.87 -27.16 23.68
N GLU A 121 0.15 -27.83 22.77
CA GLU A 121 0.36 -27.74 21.32
C GLU A 121 0.28 -26.28 20.80
N TYR A 122 -0.77 -25.55 21.20
CA TYR A 122 -1.01 -24.19 20.73
C TYR A 122 -0.10 -23.14 21.38
N GLY A 123 0.51 -23.42 22.53
CA GLY A 123 1.55 -22.55 23.10
C GLY A 123 2.74 -22.37 22.17
N ASN A 124 3.08 -23.40 21.39
CA ASN A 124 4.15 -23.33 20.39
C ASN A 124 3.73 -22.64 19.07
N PHE A 125 2.47 -22.23 18.91
CA PHE A 125 2.03 -21.44 17.76
C PHE A 125 2.46 -19.98 17.86
N PHE A 126 2.84 -19.54 19.05
CA PHE A 126 3.22 -18.17 19.36
C PHE A 126 4.60 -18.12 20.01
N TYR A 127 5.21 -16.95 20.06
CA TYR A 127 6.42 -16.71 20.83
C TYR A 127 6.01 -16.41 22.27
N ILE A 128 6.02 -17.42 23.13
CA ILE A 128 5.70 -17.34 24.56
C ILE A 128 6.95 -17.69 25.37
N GLU A 129 7.32 -16.83 26.31
CA GLU A 129 8.50 -16.99 27.16
C GLU A 129 8.15 -16.88 28.64
N ASP A 130 8.85 -17.67 29.45
CA ASP A 130 8.78 -17.53 30.91
C ASP A 130 9.48 -16.24 31.38
N ARG A 131 8.87 -15.53 32.31
CA ARG A 131 9.52 -14.41 32.97
C ARG A 131 10.68 -14.94 33.86
N LYS A 132 11.84 -14.34 33.70
CA LYS A 132 13.04 -14.72 34.46
C LYS A 132 13.30 -13.71 35.56
N GLU A 133 13.67 -14.19 36.75
CA GLU A 133 14.07 -13.32 37.86
C GLU A 133 15.25 -12.42 37.46
N GLY A 134 15.10 -11.12 37.65
CA GLY A 134 16.09 -10.12 37.28
C GLY A 134 16.17 -9.75 35.81
N GLN A 135 15.27 -10.33 34.95
CA GLN A 135 15.12 -9.96 33.56
C GLN A 135 13.66 -9.64 33.30
N GLU A 136 13.33 -8.36 33.11
CA GLU A 136 11.95 -7.91 32.94
C GLU A 136 11.39 -8.35 31.59
N LEU A 137 12.18 -8.26 30.51
CA LEU A 137 11.81 -8.59 29.14
C LEU A 137 12.84 -9.53 28.51
N PRO A 138 12.45 -10.46 27.62
CA PRO A 138 13.37 -11.32 26.85
C PRO A 138 14.33 -10.54 25.95
N CYS A 139 13.85 -9.41 25.39
CA CYS A 139 14.64 -8.46 24.60
C CYS A 139 14.01 -7.06 24.63
N ASN A 140 14.76 -6.07 24.16
CA ASN A 140 14.35 -4.66 24.22
C ASN A 140 13.77 -4.12 22.91
N TRP A 141 13.08 -4.94 22.12
CA TRP A 141 12.49 -4.49 20.85
C TRP A 141 11.22 -3.68 21.09
N ARG A 142 11.05 -2.60 20.30
CA ARG A 142 9.85 -1.76 20.32
C ARG A 142 8.86 -2.23 19.26
N SER A 143 7.58 -2.31 19.64
CA SER A 143 6.48 -2.54 18.73
C SER A 143 6.33 -1.39 17.73
N TYR A 144 5.82 -1.65 16.54
CA TYR A 144 5.50 -0.63 15.53
C TYR A 144 4.49 0.42 16.03
N PHE A 145 3.62 0.04 16.97
CA PHE A 145 2.62 0.94 17.57
C PHE A 145 3.03 1.48 18.94
N GLY A 146 4.32 1.41 19.25
CA GLY A 146 4.88 1.89 20.51
C GLY A 146 4.89 0.85 21.63
N GLY A 147 5.70 1.09 22.66
CA GLY A 147 5.89 0.17 23.78
C GLY A 147 6.72 -1.07 23.43
N SER A 148 6.87 -1.98 24.40
CA SER A 148 7.58 -3.25 24.22
C SER A 148 6.83 -4.20 23.29
N VAL A 149 7.56 -5.07 22.57
CA VAL A 149 6.96 -6.22 21.85
C VAL A 149 6.47 -7.33 22.79
N TRP A 150 6.62 -7.19 24.09
CA TRP A 150 6.28 -8.21 25.08
C TRP A 150 5.18 -7.75 26.02
N GLU A 151 4.13 -8.57 26.14
CA GLU A 151 3.03 -8.37 27.08
C GLU A 151 2.84 -9.60 27.97
N PRO A 152 2.31 -9.44 29.21
CA PRO A 152 1.92 -10.57 30.04
C PRO A 152 0.91 -11.46 29.34
N LEU A 153 1.14 -12.80 29.37
CA LEU A 153 0.19 -13.74 28.80
C LEU A 153 -1.11 -13.77 29.64
N PRO A 154 -2.29 -13.58 29.03
CA PRO A 154 -3.56 -13.64 29.75
C PRO A 154 -3.72 -14.93 30.56
N GLY A 155 -4.03 -14.80 31.86
CA GLY A 155 -4.15 -15.95 32.79
C GLY A 155 -2.82 -16.48 33.35
N HIS A 156 -1.68 -16.10 32.78
CA HIS A 156 -0.33 -16.60 33.14
C HIS A 156 0.66 -15.44 33.36
N PRO A 157 0.59 -14.73 34.49
CA PRO A 157 1.44 -13.56 34.74
C PRO A 157 2.95 -13.90 34.83
N GLU A 158 3.29 -15.17 35.00
CA GLU A 158 4.65 -15.71 34.96
C GLU A 158 5.19 -15.90 33.54
N LYS A 159 4.34 -15.73 32.50
CA LYS A 159 4.69 -15.83 31.08
C LYS A 159 4.39 -14.53 30.36
N GLN A 160 4.98 -14.37 29.18
CA GLN A 160 4.75 -13.23 28.29
C GLN A 160 4.77 -13.70 26.83
N TYR A 161 4.00 -13.02 25.98
CA TYR A 161 3.92 -13.29 24.55
C TYR A 161 4.43 -12.11 23.73
N MET A 162 4.88 -12.41 22.51
CA MET A 162 5.40 -11.38 21.58
C MET A 162 4.30 -10.86 20.65
N HIS A 163 4.37 -9.54 20.39
CA HIS A 163 3.63 -8.87 19.33
C HIS A 163 4.49 -7.75 18.72
N VAL A 164 4.82 -7.80 17.46
CA VAL A 164 5.58 -6.70 16.83
C VAL A 164 4.69 -5.55 16.38
N PHE A 165 3.37 -5.78 16.28
CA PHE A 165 2.32 -4.77 16.02
C PHE A 165 1.52 -4.48 17.29
N HIS A 166 0.19 -4.43 17.22
CA HIS A 166 -0.64 -4.17 18.38
C HIS A 166 -0.62 -5.35 19.37
N LYS A 167 -0.75 -5.05 20.68
CA LYS A 167 -0.80 -6.11 21.72
C LYS A 167 -1.93 -7.12 21.53
N LYS A 168 -2.97 -6.78 20.77
CA LYS A 168 -4.03 -7.70 20.35
C LYS A 168 -3.70 -8.49 19.08
N GLN A 169 -2.45 -8.44 18.63
CA GLN A 169 -1.95 -9.14 17.44
C GLN A 169 -0.75 -10.02 17.81
N PRO A 170 -0.96 -11.12 18.57
CA PRO A 170 0.12 -12.04 18.94
C PRO A 170 0.81 -12.63 17.71
N ASP A 171 2.15 -12.61 17.69
CA ASP A 171 2.95 -13.06 16.55
C ASP A 171 2.96 -14.59 16.44
N LEU A 172 2.69 -15.08 15.23
CA LEU A 172 2.75 -16.50 14.90
C LEU A 172 4.21 -16.99 14.81
N ASN A 173 4.46 -18.14 15.41
CA ASN A 173 5.79 -18.75 15.43
C ASN A 173 6.07 -19.52 14.12
N TRP A 174 6.66 -18.86 13.14
CA TRP A 174 7.00 -19.47 11.85
C TRP A 174 8.15 -20.50 11.94
N GLU A 175 8.90 -20.57 13.03
CA GLU A 175 9.85 -21.66 13.26
C GLU A 175 9.11 -23.01 13.45
N ASN A 176 7.85 -22.97 13.89
CA ASN A 176 7.02 -24.15 14.02
C ASN A 176 6.44 -24.58 12.66
N PRO A 177 6.81 -25.76 12.13
CA PRO A 177 6.31 -26.22 10.83
C PRO A 177 4.77 -26.46 10.82
N VAL A 178 4.16 -26.72 11.99
CA VAL A 178 2.70 -26.88 12.07
C VAL A 178 1.98 -25.57 11.78
N VAL A 179 2.50 -24.45 12.27
CA VAL A 179 1.98 -23.11 11.97
C VAL A 179 2.06 -22.84 10.47
N ARG A 180 3.19 -23.14 9.84
CA ARG A 180 3.35 -22.97 8.39
C ARG A 180 2.35 -23.79 7.59
N GLU A 181 2.13 -25.08 7.98
CA GLU A 181 1.13 -25.94 7.33
C GLU A 181 -0.30 -25.36 7.44
N GLU A 182 -0.68 -24.81 8.59
CA GLU A 182 -2.00 -24.17 8.74
C GLU A 182 -2.13 -22.92 7.84
N VAL A 183 -1.07 -22.12 7.71
CA VAL A 183 -1.04 -20.99 6.78
C VAL A 183 -1.23 -21.46 5.33
N TYR A 184 -0.50 -22.52 4.91
CA TYR A 184 -0.61 -23.05 3.53
C TYR A 184 -1.98 -23.63 3.23
N LYS A 185 -2.61 -24.33 4.17
CA LYS A 185 -3.99 -24.81 4.05
C LYS A 185 -4.96 -23.65 3.83
N ASN A 186 -4.82 -22.58 4.60
CA ASN A 186 -5.67 -21.40 4.48
C ASN A 186 -5.52 -20.74 3.10
N VAL A 187 -4.28 -20.49 2.66
CA VAL A 187 -4.02 -19.88 1.35
C VAL A 187 -4.62 -20.72 0.22
N ASN A 188 -4.36 -22.04 0.24
CA ASN A 188 -4.85 -22.94 -0.79
C ASN A 188 -6.38 -23.04 -0.79
N TRP A 189 -7.02 -22.99 0.37
CA TRP A 189 -8.49 -23.01 0.47
C TRP A 189 -9.13 -21.81 -0.25
N TRP A 190 -8.56 -20.62 -0.10
CA TRP A 190 -9.04 -19.43 -0.80
C TRP A 190 -8.75 -19.49 -2.32
N LEU A 191 -7.58 -20.01 -2.72
CA LEU A 191 -7.25 -20.19 -4.13
C LEU A 191 -8.16 -21.22 -4.80
N ASP A 192 -8.53 -22.32 -4.09
CA ASP A 192 -9.50 -23.31 -4.54
C ASP A 192 -10.91 -22.71 -4.75
N LYS A 193 -11.29 -21.68 -4.00
CA LYS A 193 -12.53 -20.91 -4.23
C LYS A 193 -12.49 -20.04 -5.49
N GLY A 194 -11.34 -19.89 -6.14
CA GLY A 194 -11.17 -19.12 -7.38
C GLY A 194 -10.56 -17.73 -7.18
N LEU A 195 -9.99 -17.46 -6.01
CA LEU A 195 -9.21 -16.25 -5.78
C LEU A 195 -7.99 -16.25 -6.71
N SER A 196 -7.60 -15.08 -7.21
CA SER A 196 -6.50 -14.97 -8.20
C SER A 196 -5.14 -14.71 -7.55
N GLY A 197 -5.09 -14.53 -6.24
CA GLY A 197 -3.87 -14.32 -5.49
C GLY A 197 -4.04 -13.48 -4.24
N PHE A 198 -2.91 -12.98 -3.72
CA PHE A 198 -2.86 -12.26 -2.46
C PHE A 198 -1.89 -11.07 -2.48
N ARG A 199 -2.24 -10.02 -1.74
CA ARG A 199 -1.27 -9.10 -1.16
C ARG A 199 -0.85 -9.68 0.20
N ILE A 200 0.44 -9.72 0.49
CA ILE A 200 0.96 -10.36 1.70
C ILE A 200 1.49 -9.27 2.64
N ASP A 201 0.80 -9.14 3.77
CA ASP A 201 1.04 -8.14 4.80
C ASP A 201 2.32 -8.42 5.58
N ALA A 202 3.11 -7.38 5.85
CA ALA A 202 4.24 -7.36 6.79
C ALA A 202 5.14 -8.61 6.75
N ILE A 203 5.29 -9.23 5.60
CA ILE A 203 5.77 -10.61 5.44
C ILE A 203 7.21 -10.82 5.89
N ILE A 204 8.06 -9.81 5.89
CA ILE A 204 9.44 -9.92 6.37
C ILE A 204 9.51 -10.08 7.89
N ASN A 205 8.46 -9.70 8.62
CA ASN A 205 8.39 -9.81 10.09
C ASN A 205 8.19 -11.26 10.58
N ILE A 206 7.85 -12.21 9.71
CA ILE A 206 7.65 -13.61 10.10
C ILE A 206 8.92 -14.26 10.66
N LYS A 207 10.11 -13.77 10.28
CA LYS A 207 11.39 -14.24 10.82
C LYS A 207 11.86 -13.35 11.95
N LYS A 208 12.13 -13.97 13.10
CA LYS A 208 12.68 -13.29 14.28
C LYS A 208 14.15 -13.66 14.47
N LYS A 209 14.92 -12.75 15.09
CA LYS A 209 16.27 -13.05 15.53
C LYS A 209 16.24 -13.93 16.77
N LEU A 210 16.60 -15.19 16.60
CA LEU A 210 16.72 -16.16 17.68
C LEU A 210 18.16 -16.67 17.81
N PRO A 211 18.68 -16.87 19.04
CA PRO A 211 18.09 -16.44 20.31
C PRO A 211 17.90 -14.92 20.39
N TYR A 212 16.94 -14.46 21.21
CA TYR A 212 16.67 -13.04 21.37
C TYR A 212 17.93 -12.25 21.75
N LYS A 213 18.05 -11.05 21.20
CA LYS A 213 19.21 -10.18 21.36
C LYS A 213 18.75 -8.75 21.62
N ASN A 214 19.39 -8.06 22.57
CA ASN A 214 19.20 -6.63 22.77
C ASN A 214 20.03 -5.84 21.77
N TYR A 215 19.48 -4.72 21.31
CA TYR A 215 20.17 -3.75 20.46
C TYR A 215 20.33 -2.40 21.18
N PRO A 216 21.18 -1.49 20.65
CA PRO A 216 21.29 -0.14 21.19
C PRO A 216 19.94 0.57 21.26
N THR A 217 19.67 1.21 22.38
CA THR A 217 18.43 1.97 22.58
C THR A 217 18.46 3.27 21.80
N ASP A 218 17.33 3.66 21.22
CA ASP A 218 17.18 4.86 20.41
C ASP A 218 16.39 5.99 21.11
N ARG A 219 15.68 5.64 22.20
CA ARG A 219 14.89 6.57 23.03
C ARG A 219 15.12 6.32 24.53
N GLU A 220 14.57 7.20 25.36
CA GLU A 220 14.67 7.11 26.82
C GLU A 220 13.87 5.95 27.44
N ASP A 221 12.96 5.33 26.67
CA ASP A 221 12.16 4.17 27.09
C ASP A 221 12.98 2.87 27.25
N GLY A 222 14.24 2.87 26.89
CA GLY A 222 15.14 1.71 26.99
C GLY A 222 14.91 0.64 25.90
N LEU A 223 14.05 0.91 24.92
CA LEU A 223 13.76 0.03 23.80
C LEU A 223 14.58 0.41 22.56
N CYS A 224 14.59 -0.45 21.56
CA CYS A 224 15.23 -0.21 20.26
C CYS A 224 14.22 -0.34 19.12
N ASP A 225 14.50 0.31 17.99
CA ASP A 225 13.71 0.13 16.77
C ASP A 225 13.75 -1.33 16.32
N ILE A 226 12.58 -1.86 15.97
CA ILE A 226 12.40 -3.24 15.48
C ILE A 226 13.17 -3.50 14.17
N ALA A 227 13.46 -2.48 13.38
CA ALA A 227 14.25 -2.60 12.16
C ALA A 227 15.62 -3.22 12.40
N LEU A 228 16.26 -2.96 13.57
CA LEU A 228 17.55 -3.56 13.92
C LEU A 228 17.47 -5.09 14.05
N MET A 229 16.35 -5.60 14.55
CA MET A 229 16.08 -7.04 14.59
C MET A 229 15.90 -7.61 13.19
N LEU A 230 15.15 -6.94 12.33
CA LEU A 230 14.91 -7.39 10.95
C LEU A 230 16.20 -7.43 10.13
N GLU A 231 17.08 -6.44 10.30
CA GLU A 231 18.38 -6.40 9.63
C GLU A 231 19.32 -7.55 10.06
N ASP A 232 19.20 -8.00 11.32
CA ASP A 232 20.04 -9.07 11.90
C ASP A 232 19.38 -10.47 11.78
N ALA A 233 18.09 -10.55 11.42
CA ALA A 233 17.39 -11.81 11.22
C ALA A 233 17.78 -12.42 9.86
N GLU A 234 18.28 -13.66 9.89
CA GLU A 234 18.66 -14.41 8.68
C GLU A 234 17.68 -15.54 8.42
N GLY A 235 17.51 -15.93 7.14
CA GLY A 235 16.76 -17.13 6.74
C GLY A 235 15.28 -16.91 6.44
N VAL A 236 14.78 -15.68 6.35
CA VAL A 236 13.39 -15.40 5.95
C VAL A 236 13.06 -16.02 4.59
N GLY A 237 14.02 -16.06 3.66
CA GLY A 237 13.86 -16.64 2.33
C GLY A 237 13.50 -18.14 2.33
N GLU A 238 13.89 -18.90 3.37
CA GLU A 238 13.48 -20.30 3.50
C GLU A 238 11.97 -20.42 3.67
N PHE A 239 11.38 -19.60 4.55
CA PHE A 239 9.94 -19.56 4.78
C PHE A 239 9.16 -19.04 3.57
N LEU A 240 9.68 -17.97 2.95
CA LEU A 240 9.07 -17.38 1.75
C LEU A 240 9.10 -18.33 0.56
N GLY A 241 10.22 -19.02 0.34
CA GLY A 241 10.35 -20.02 -0.70
C GLY A 241 9.47 -21.25 -0.45
N GLU A 242 9.28 -21.66 0.81
CA GLU A 242 8.36 -22.74 1.16
C GLU A 242 6.90 -22.32 0.90
N LEU A 243 6.50 -21.12 1.35
CA LEU A 243 5.18 -20.55 1.08
C LEU A 243 4.89 -20.52 -0.43
N GLN A 244 5.79 -19.97 -1.23
CA GLN A 244 5.64 -19.86 -2.67
C GLN A 244 5.43 -21.24 -3.33
N ARG A 245 6.29 -22.22 -3.01
CA ARG A 245 6.21 -23.58 -3.58
C ARG A 245 4.96 -24.34 -3.15
N ARG A 246 4.51 -24.16 -1.92
CA ARG A 246 3.39 -24.88 -1.34
C ARG A 246 2.02 -24.27 -1.66
N THR A 247 2.01 -23.03 -2.17
CA THR A 247 0.77 -22.27 -2.43
C THR A 247 0.76 -21.64 -3.82
N PHE A 248 1.26 -20.45 -4.01
CA PHE A 248 1.07 -19.60 -5.20
C PHE A 248 1.48 -20.28 -6.51
N SER A 249 2.59 -21.02 -6.53
CA SER A 249 3.07 -21.71 -7.73
C SER A 249 2.15 -22.84 -8.18
N GLN A 250 1.30 -23.36 -7.29
CA GLN A 250 0.36 -24.44 -7.61
C GLN A 250 -0.83 -23.94 -8.45
N TYR A 251 -1.12 -22.64 -8.39
CA TYR A 251 -2.32 -22.02 -8.95
C TYR A 251 -2.04 -20.95 -10.04
N ASP A 252 -0.77 -20.69 -10.40
CA ASP A 252 -0.38 -19.52 -11.20
C ASP A 252 -0.96 -18.21 -10.61
N ALA A 253 -1.00 -18.14 -9.27
CA ALA A 253 -1.59 -17.03 -8.54
C ALA A 253 -0.63 -15.84 -8.50
N PHE A 254 -1.20 -14.62 -8.59
CA PHE A 254 -0.44 -13.39 -8.37
C PHE A 254 -0.21 -13.17 -6.88
N SER A 255 1.01 -12.82 -6.51
CA SER A 255 1.36 -12.45 -5.13
C SER A 255 2.16 -11.16 -5.11
N VAL A 256 1.77 -10.23 -4.23
CA VAL A 256 2.52 -8.99 -4.01
C VAL A 256 2.88 -8.86 -2.53
N GLY A 257 4.18 -8.85 -2.24
CA GLY A 257 4.68 -8.77 -0.87
C GLY A 257 4.83 -7.33 -0.41
N GLU A 258 4.50 -7.10 0.87
CA GLU A 258 4.87 -5.88 1.57
C GLU A 258 6.27 -6.08 2.17
N VAL A 259 7.27 -5.55 1.47
CA VAL A 259 8.69 -5.68 1.81
C VAL A 259 9.30 -4.29 1.85
N PHE A 260 9.97 -3.97 2.97
CA PHE A 260 10.66 -2.70 3.16
C PHE A 260 12.18 -2.92 3.19
N ASN A 261 12.93 -1.94 2.69
CA ASN A 261 14.40 -1.87 2.78
C ASN A 261 15.14 -3.10 2.20
N GLU A 262 14.53 -3.79 1.23
CA GLU A 262 15.18 -4.90 0.53
C GLU A 262 16.51 -4.44 -0.10
N LYS A 263 17.56 -5.27 0.04
CA LYS A 263 18.85 -4.97 -0.55
C LYS A 263 18.86 -5.29 -2.06
N PRO A 264 19.69 -4.59 -2.87
CA PRO A 264 19.77 -4.87 -4.30
C PRO A 264 20.11 -6.34 -4.63
N GLU A 265 20.98 -6.96 -3.84
CA GLU A 265 21.38 -8.36 -3.99
C GLU A 265 20.29 -9.37 -3.63
N GLU A 266 19.33 -8.99 -2.78
CA GLU A 266 18.21 -9.84 -2.36
C GLU A 266 17.02 -9.74 -3.32
N LEU A 267 16.90 -8.65 -4.07
CA LEU A 267 15.75 -8.38 -4.93
C LEU A 267 15.45 -9.49 -5.95
N PRO A 268 16.45 -10.12 -6.61
CA PRO A 268 16.20 -11.24 -7.51
C PRO A 268 15.56 -12.46 -6.84
N ASP A 269 15.82 -12.67 -5.54
CA ASP A 269 15.19 -13.75 -4.76
C ASP A 269 13.73 -13.42 -4.43
N PHE A 270 13.42 -12.13 -4.24
CA PHE A 270 12.04 -11.70 -3.98
C PHE A 270 11.16 -11.78 -5.22
N ILE A 271 11.59 -11.24 -6.37
CA ILE A 271 10.72 -11.00 -7.55
C ILE A 271 11.31 -11.47 -8.89
N GLY A 272 12.46 -12.17 -8.89
CA GLY A 272 13.06 -12.75 -10.09
C GLY A 272 12.29 -13.94 -10.65
N ASP A 273 12.80 -14.53 -11.72
CA ASP A 273 12.27 -15.79 -12.26
C ASP A 273 12.39 -16.89 -11.16
N GLY A 274 11.26 -17.34 -10.63
CA GLY A 274 11.21 -18.26 -9.49
C GLY A 274 11.32 -17.57 -8.11
N GLY A 275 11.18 -16.25 -8.07
CA GLY A 275 11.18 -15.47 -6.83
C GLY A 275 10.04 -15.83 -5.87
N TYR A 276 10.16 -15.39 -4.62
CA TYR A 276 9.18 -15.68 -3.57
C TYR A 276 7.80 -15.11 -3.89
N PHE A 277 7.74 -13.96 -4.56
CA PHE A 277 6.52 -13.26 -4.96
C PHE A 277 6.53 -12.93 -6.45
N SER A 278 5.36 -12.70 -7.02
CA SER A 278 5.23 -12.14 -8.36
C SER A 278 5.79 -10.73 -8.43
N SER A 279 5.56 -9.93 -7.38
CA SER A 279 5.98 -8.54 -7.26
C SER A 279 6.12 -8.16 -5.78
N ILE A 280 6.79 -7.04 -5.51
CA ILE A 280 6.73 -6.33 -4.22
C ILE A 280 6.40 -4.86 -4.48
N PHE A 281 5.84 -4.17 -3.47
CA PHE A 281 5.56 -2.75 -3.61
C PHE A 281 6.84 -1.91 -3.63
N ASN A 282 6.83 -0.86 -4.44
CA ASN A 282 7.88 0.14 -4.41
C ASN A 282 7.62 1.16 -3.30
N PHE A 283 8.23 0.95 -2.15
CA PHE A 283 8.12 1.84 -0.98
C PHE A 283 9.27 2.85 -0.86
N SER A 284 10.10 3.00 -1.88
CA SER A 284 11.29 3.88 -1.83
C SER A 284 10.98 5.33 -1.45
N THR A 285 9.80 5.84 -1.85
CA THR A 285 9.35 7.20 -1.48
C THR A 285 8.78 7.29 -0.07
N ASN A 286 8.29 6.18 0.48
CA ASN A 286 7.60 6.12 1.77
C ASN A 286 8.59 6.08 2.93
N VAL A 287 9.70 5.37 2.75
CA VAL A 287 10.77 5.30 3.75
C VAL A 287 11.69 6.51 3.71
N TRP A 288 11.61 7.34 2.64
CA TRP A 288 12.47 8.51 2.51
C TRP A 288 12.18 9.56 3.58
N GLY A 289 13.24 10.06 4.21
CA GLY A 289 13.15 11.12 5.21
C GLY A 289 12.51 10.72 6.53
N GLY A 290 12.34 9.41 6.79
CA GLY A 290 11.92 8.87 8.07
C GLY A 290 12.88 9.24 9.20
N SER A 291 12.42 9.16 10.45
CA SER A 291 13.20 9.46 11.63
C SER A 291 12.80 8.56 12.79
N ASP A 292 13.80 8.06 13.54
CA ASP A 292 13.63 7.25 14.73
C ASP A 292 13.04 8.05 15.91
N LYS A 293 13.12 9.40 15.84
CA LYS A 293 12.60 10.28 16.89
C LYS A 293 11.09 10.41 16.88
N GLY A 294 10.47 10.22 15.72
CA GLY A 294 9.04 10.38 15.51
C GLY A 294 8.68 11.26 14.31
N TRP A 295 7.39 11.36 14.03
CA TRP A 295 6.90 12.10 12.85
C TRP A 295 7.26 13.59 12.85
N TYR A 296 7.47 14.20 14.00
CA TYR A 296 7.89 15.59 14.12
C TYR A 296 9.28 15.89 13.52
N ASP A 297 10.13 14.88 13.41
CA ASP A 297 11.48 14.98 12.86
C ASP A 297 11.56 14.46 11.40
N CYS A 298 10.49 13.86 10.88
CA CYS A 298 10.42 13.38 9.52
C CYS A 298 10.46 14.52 8.51
N LYS A 299 11.18 14.30 7.39
CA LYS A 299 11.25 15.27 6.29
C LYS A 299 10.09 15.04 5.31
N ARG A 300 9.52 16.14 4.79
CA ARG A 300 8.64 16.07 3.63
C ARG A 300 9.47 15.84 2.37
N ILE A 301 9.08 14.87 1.57
CA ILE A 301 9.76 14.56 0.32
C ILE A 301 9.64 15.72 -0.67
N THR A 302 10.74 16.05 -1.33
CA THR A 302 10.77 17.07 -2.40
C THR A 302 10.57 16.41 -3.77
N PRO A 303 10.17 17.17 -4.82
CA PRO A 303 10.08 16.63 -6.18
C PRO A 303 11.35 15.94 -6.68
N ASP A 304 12.53 16.49 -6.37
CA ASP A 304 13.80 15.87 -6.77
C ASP A 304 14.11 14.60 -5.99
N ALA A 305 13.77 14.55 -4.70
CA ALA A 305 13.90 13.33 -3.91
C ALA A 305 12.92 12.25 -4.39
N TYR A 306 11.67 12.62 -4.71
CA TYR A 306 10.66 11.74 -5.30
C TYR A 306 11.17 11.11 -6.61
N LYS A 307 11.63 11.94 -7.54
CA LYS A 307 12.25 11.52 -8.80
C LYS A 307 13.40 10.55 -8.57
N LYS A 308 14.33 10.92 -7.68
CA LYS A 308 15.50 10.09 -7.36
C LYS A 308 15.12 8.72 -6.81
N CYS A 309 14.18 8.65 -5.85
CA CYS A 309 13.70 7.39 -5.29
C CYS A 309 13.17 6.45 -6.39
N HIS A 310 12.36 6.97 -7.30
CA HIS A 310 11.81 6.17 -8.40
C HIS A 310 12.90 5.71 -9.38
N PHE A 311 13.83 6.56 -9.77
CA PHE A 311 14.89 6.17 -10.71
C PHE A 311 15.86 5.17 -10.08
N ASP A 312 16.20 5.32 -8.81
CA ASP A 312 17.03 4.36 -8.10
C ASP A 312 16.32 3.00 -7.97
N ALA A 313 15.02 2.99 -7.67
CA ALA A 313 14.22 1.76 -7.67
C ALA A 313 14.20 1.09 -9.05
N GLN A 314 14.01 1.85 -10.14
CA GLN A 314 14.04 1.31 -11.51
C GLN A 314 15.42 0.74 -11.89
N ARG A 315 16.51 1.36 -11.45
CA ARG A 315 17.87 0.82 -11.63
C ARG A 315 18.06 -0.46 -10.82
N LYS A 316 17.57 -0.46 -9.57
CA LYS A 316 17.66 -1.60 -8.65
C LYS A 316 16.93 -2.83 -9.20
N VAL A 317 15.71 -2.66 -9.69
CA VAL A 317 14.93 -3.77 -10.25
C VAL A 317 15.49 -4.26 -11.58
N GLY A 318 16.04 -3.37 -12.40
CA GLY A 318 16.63 -3.71 -13.69
C GLY A 318 15.74 -4.66 -14.50
N ASN A 319 16.29 -5.80 -14.91
CA ASN A 319 15.57 -6.85 -15.64
C ASN A 319 15.16 -8.05 -14.77
N HIS A 320 15.28 -7.97 -13.44
CA HIS A 320 14.95 -9.07 -12.54
C HIS A 320 13.45 -9.34 -12.44
N GLY A 321 12.63 -8.29 -12.42
CA GLY A 321 11.19 -8.42 -12.26
C GLY A 321 10.45 -7.09 -12.42
N PHE A 322 9.29 -6.98 -11.80
CA PHE A 322 8.50 -5.76 -11.73
C PHE A 322 8.19 -5.39 -10.30
N TYR A 323 8.36 -4.12 -9.95
CA TYR A 323 7.72 -3.54 -8.78
C TYR A 323 6.22 -3.30 -9.03
N SER A 324 5.43 -3.39 -7.97
CA SER A 324 4.10 -2.81 -7.91
C SER A 324 4.23 -1.33 -7.53
N ASN A 325 3.95 -0.44 -8.49
CA ASN A 325 4.11 1.00 -8.33
C ASN A 325 2.86 1.60 -7.68
N ILE A 326 3.05 2.35 -6.59
CA ILE A 326 1.99 3.05 -5.86
C ILE A 326 2.39 4.49 -5.58
N ILE A 327 1.40 5.36 -5.33
CA ILE A 327 1.59 6.69 -4.73
C ILE A 327 0.81 6.85 -3.42
N GLU A 328 -0.12 5.95 -3.13
CA GLU A 328 -0.89 5.91 -1.89
C GLU A 328 -1.48 4.52 -1.67
N ASN A 329 -1.82 4.21 -0.44
CA ASN A 329 -2.58 3.06 0.01
C ASN A 329 -3.32 3.41 1.31
N HIS A 330 -3.94 2.42 1.97
CA HIS A 330 -4.69 2.60 3.22
C HIS A 330 -3.82 2.91 4.46
N ASP A 331 -2.49 2.81 4.36
CA ASP A 331 -1.53 3.11 5.44
C ASP A 331 -0.73 4.40 5.21
N GLN A 332 -1.07 5.14 4.17
CA GLN A 332 -0.36 6.33 3.75
C GLN A 332 -1.31 7.52 3.59
N PRO A 333 -0.79 8.76 3.64
CA PRO A 333 -1.58 9.91 3.24
C PRO A 333 -1.97 9.84 1.77
N ARG A 334 -2.94 10.65 1.36
CA ARG A 334 -3.25 10.84 -0.07
C ARG A 334 -2.04 11.37 -0.82
N GLY A 335 -1.64 10.69 -1.89
CA GLY A 335 -0.41 10.99 -2.63
C GLY A 335 -0.37 12.42 -3.16
N VAL A 336 -1.48 12.96 -3.63
CA VAL A 336 -1.56 14.36 -4.10
C VAL A 336 -1.30 15.38 -2.99
N SER A 337 -1.69 15.07 -1.75
CA SER A 337 -1.43 15.94 -0.58
C SER A 337 -0.03 15.77 -0.01
N TYR A 338 0.64 14.64 -0.29
CA TYR A 338 1.95 14.32 0.26
C TYR A 338 3.10 14.67 -0.67
N TYR A 339 3.01 14.29 -1.97
CA TYR A 339 4.09 14.45 -2.94
C TYR A 339 4.08 15.79 -3.66
N ILE A 340 2.91 16.41 -3.82
CA ILE A 340 2.84 17.76 -4.38
C ILE A 340 3.18 18.76 -3.26
N PRO A 341 4.04 19.78 -3.53
CA PRO A 341 4.36 20.81 -2.55
C PRO A 341 3.11 21.48 -1.97
N GLU A 342 3.19 21.87 -0.70
CA GLU A 342 2.07 22.50 0.01
C GLU A 342 1.57 23.75 -0.70
N GLY A 343 0.24 23.85 -0.85
CA GLY A 343 -0.41 24.96 -1.56
C GLY A 343 -0.26 24.93 -3.08
N GLU A 344 0.22 23.80 -3.64
CA GLU A 344 0.39 23.62 -5.09
C GLU A 344 -0.49 22.53 -5.69
N VAL A 345 -1.36 21.92 -4.89
CA VAL A 345 -2.32 20.93 -5.38
C VAL A 345 -3.32 21.61 -6.32
N SER A 346 -3.40 21.12 -7.54
CA SER A 346 -4.27 21.62 -8.61
C SER A 346 -4.70 20.46 -9.50
N LEU A 347 -5.61 20.69 -10.43
CA LEU A 347 -5.99 19.70 -11.43
C LEU A 347 -4.79 19.19 -12.22
N GLU A 348 -3.93 20.12 -12.65
CA GLU A 348 -2.74 19.82 -13.46
C GLU A 348 -1.70 19.05 -12.66
N SER A 349 -1.46 19.41 -11.39
CA SER A 349 -0.48 18.71 -10.54
C SER A 349 -0.93 17.30 -10.19
N LYS A 350 -2.24 17.05 -9.98
CA LYS A 350 -2.82 15.72 -9.79
C LYS A 350 -2.59 14.83 -11.00
N LYS A 351 -2.88 15.34 -12.20
CA LYS A 351 -2.68 14.62 -13.47
C LYS A 351 -1.20 14.36 -13.76
N MET A 352 -0.33 15.34 -13.50
CA MET A 352 1.11 15.19 -13.68
C MET A 352 1.64 14.07 -12.77
N LEU A 353 1.31 14.10 -11.48
CA LEU A 353 1.71 13.06 -10.53
C LEU A 353 1.22 11.68 -10.95
N ALA A 354 -0.04 11.59 -11.41
CA ALA A 354 -0.61 10.35 -11.94
C ALA A 354 0.23 9.76 -13.08
N ALA A 355 0.59 10.56 -14.09
CA ALA A 355 1.30 10.07 -15.27
C ALA A 355 2.73 9.63 -14.95
N VAL A 356 3.47 10.41 -14.14
CA VAL A 356 4.92 10.14 -13.93
C VAL A 356 5.19 8.87 -13.13
N TYR A 357 4.29 8.43 -12.23
CA TYR A 357 4.47 7.13 -11.55
C TYR A 357 3.86 5.97 -12.34
N PHE A 358 2.67 6.19 -12.94
CA PHE A 358 1.89 5.12 -13.57
C PHE A 358 2.60 4.53 -14.79
N LEU A 359 3.35 5.35 -15.52
CA LEU A 359 4.07 4.94 -16.73
C LEU A 359 5.49 4.41 -16.46
N LEU A 360 5.94 4.35 -15.22
CA LEU A 360 7.16 3.61 -14.86
C LEU A 360 7.00 2.11 -15.19
N ARG A 361 8.12 1.41 -15.38
CA ARG A 361 8.07 -0.05 -15.55
C ARG A 361 7.63 -0.70 -14.25
N GLY A 362 6.63 -1.57 -14.33
CA GLY A 362 6.04 -2.24 -13.19
C GLY A 362 4.54 -2.43 -13.37
N LEU A 363 3.89 -2.97 -12.32
CA LEU A 363 2.44 -3.09 -12.23
C LEU A 363 1.90 -1.85 -11.48
N PRO A 364 1.16 -0.96 -12.14
CA PRO A 364 0.59 0.20 -11.46
C PRO A 364 -0.62 -0.21 -10.61
N PHE A 365 -0.63 0.26 -9.36
CA PHE A 365 -1.76 0.18 -8.44
C PHE A 365 -2.40 1.56 -8.28
N ILE A 366 -3.71 1.61 -8.32
CA ILE A 366 -4.53 2.78 -8.01
C ILE A 366 -5.22 2.48 -6.68
N TYR A 367 -5.16 3.40 -5.72
CA TYR A 367 -5.92 3.28 -4.49
C TYR A 367 -7.30 3.94 -4.64
N GLN A 368 -8.33 3.39 -3.99
CA GLN A 368 -9.69 3.94 -4.07
C GLN A 368 -9.74 5.45 -3.81
N GLY A 369 -10.36 6.20 -4.73
CA GLY A 369 -10.45 7.65 -4.69
C GLY A 369 -9.22 8.39 -5.24
N GLN A 370 -8.12 7.70 -5.51
CA GLN A 370 -6.96 8.29 -6.18
C GLN A 370 -7.30 8.75 -7.60
N GLU A 371 -8.12 7.99 -8.31
CA GLU A 371 -8.55 8.27 -9.68
C GLU A 371 -9.42 9.53 -9.83
N ILE A 372 -9.99 10.02 -8.74
CA ILE A 372 -10.70 11.30 -8.69
C ILE A 372 -9.90 12.41 -7.98
N GLY A 373 -8.67 12.10 -7.55
CA GLY A 373 -7.78 13.03 -6.89
C GLY A 373 -8.23 13.42 -5.48
N MET A 374 -8.75 12.47 -4.68
CA MET A 374 -9.07 12.72 -3.26
C MET A 374 -7.83 13.22 -2.52
N GLU A 375 -8.06 14.10 -1.56
CA GLU A 375 -7.03 14.79 -0.78
C GLU A 375 -7.09 14.38 0.71
N ASN A 376 -6.05 14.73 1.46
CA ASN A 376 -6.04 14.57 2.91
C ASN A 376 -7.20 15.34 3.56
N LEU A 377 -7.61 14.88 4.73
CA LEU A 377 -8.49 15.62 5.63
C LEU A 377 -7.87 16.97 6.03
N PRO A 378 -8.68 17.99 6.32
CA PRO A 378 -8.20 19.12 7.10
C PRO A 378 -7.69 18.65 8.47
N VAL A 379 -6.95 19.50 9.18
CA VAL A 379 -6.55 19.19 10.56
C VAL A 379 -7.81 19.00 11.41
N ILE A 380 -7.96 17.81 12.00
CA ILE A 380 -9.10 17.43 12.84
C ILE A 380 -8.71 17.39 14.33
N PRO A 381 -9.65 17.56 15.26
CA PRO A 381 -9.39 17.37 16.69
C PRO A 381 -8.89 15.97 17.00
N VAL A 382 -8.03 15.82 18.01
CA VAL A 382 -7.44 14.52 18.37
C VAL A 382 -8.50 13.47 18.75
N GLU A 383 -9.63 13.90 19.31
CA GLU A 383 -10.75 13.04 19.68
C GLU A 383 -11.49 12.42 18.49
N GLN A 384 -11.23 12.92 17.28
CA GLN A 384 -11.80 12.43 16.02
C GLN A 384 -10.82 11.57 15.23
N VAL A 385 -9.57 11.42 15.70
CA VAL A 385 -8.55 10.59 15.07
C VAL A 385 -8.78 9.13 15.45
N ASP A 386 -8.97 8.26 14.46
CA ASP A 386 -9.11 6.81 14.64
C ASP A 386 -7.76 6.07 14.54
N ASP A 387 -6.82 6.58 13.76
CA ASP A 387 -5.51 5.98 13.54
C ASP A 387 -4.67 5.89 14.82
N ILE A 388 -4.47 4.66 15.30
CA ILE A 388 -3.67 4.37 16.51
C ILE A 388 -2.21 4.83 16.38
N SER A 389 -1.63 4.79 15.17
CA SER A 389 -0.27 5.29 14.93
C SER A 389 -0.21 6.81 15.06
N ALA A 390 -1.21 7.52 14.55
CA ALA A 390 -1.28 8.96 14.69
C ALA A 390 -1.46 9.38 16.14
N LEU A 391 -2.26 8.65 16.93
CA LEU A 391 -2.44 8.90 18.35
C LEU A 391 -1.14 8.68 19.15
N ASP A 392 -0.39 7.62 18.86
CA ASP A 392 0.95 7.41 19.44
C ASP A 392 1.89 8.58 19.09
N GLN A 393 1.96 8.96 17.81
CA GLN A 393 2.83 10.03 17.33
C GLN A 393 2.40 11.42 17.81
N TYR A 394 1.12 11.63 18.13
CA TYR A 394 0.65 12.82 18.82
C TYR A 394 1.28 12.91 20.22
N GLN A 395 1.23 11.83 20.99
CA GLN A 395 1.86 11.77 22.30
C GLN A 395 3.38 11.95 22.25
N VAL A 396 4.05 11.26 21.30
CA VAL A 396 5.49 11.42 21.04
C VAL A 396 5.86 12.88 20.76
N SER A 397 5.02 13.60 20.02
CA SER A 397 5.24 15.02 19.73
C SER A 397 5.07 15.90 20.99
N LEU A 398 4.07 15.62 21.83
CA LEU A 398 3.89 16.31 23.11
C LEU A 398 5.09 16.08 24.05
N ASP A 399 5.57 14.86 24.15
CA ASP A 399 6.73 14.48 24.99
C ASP A 399 8.02 15.14 24.49
N ALA A 400 8.12 15.39 23.17
CA ALA A 400 9.20 16.16 22.57
C ALA A 400 9.09 17.68 22.78
N GLY A 401 8.01 18.16 23.44
CA GLY A 401 7.82 19.56 23.85
C GLY A 401 7.02 20.42 22.87
N PHE A 402 6.37 19.83 21.85
CA PHE A 402 5.45 20.54 20.96
C PHE A 402 4.12 20.84 21.67
N THR A 403 3.48 21.93 21.29
CA THR A 403 2.13 22.25 21.79
C THR A 403 1.10 21.29 21.18
N PRO A 404 -0.09 21.11 21.79
CA PRO A 404 -1.16 20.29 21.22
C PRO A 404 -1.53 20.68 19.79
N GLU A 405 -1.55 21.97 19.47
CA GLU A 405 -1.86 22.47 18.12
C GLU A 405 -0.76 22.11 17.11
N GLU A 406 0.51 22.22 17.50
CA GLU A 406 1.64 21.79 16.66
C GLU A 406 1.65 20.28 16.46
N ALA A 407 1.41 19.51 17.51
CA ALA A 407 1.31 18.06 17.46
C ALA A 407 0.19 17.60 16.50
N LEU A 408 -0.98 18.24 16.51
CA LEU A 408 -2.05 17.96 15.54
C LEU A 408 -1.63 18.24 14.10
N LYS A 409 -0.91 19.33 13.84
CA LYS A 409 -0.39 19.63 12.49
C LYS A 409 0.63 18.60 12.04
N ILE A 410 1.50 18.15 12.95
CA ILE A 410 2.52 17.12 12.67
C ILE A 410 1.85 15.82 12.22
N ILE A 411 0.87 15.34 12.99
CA ILE A 411 0.23 14.06 12.67
C ILE A 411 -0.70 14.16 11.47
N SER A 412 -1.33 15.29 11.20
CA SER A 412 -2.33 15.44 10.15
C SER A 412 -1.80 15.10 8.76
N LEU A 413 -0.51 15.32 8.49
CA LEU A 413 0.10 15.00 7.19
C LEU A 413 0.19 13.49 6.95
N ARG A 414 0.42 12.69 8.00
CA ARG A 414 0.72 11.26 7.90
C ARG A 414 -0.37 10.35 8.47
N ASN A 415 -1.40 10.93 9.10
CA ASN A 415 -2.54 10.19 9.64
C ASN A 415 -3.18 9.30 8.56
N ARG A 416 -3.28 8.00 8.83
CA ARG A 416 -3.88 7.01 7.93
C ARG A 416 -5.37 7.26 7.66
N ASP A 417 -6.07 7.96 8.56
CA ASP A 417 -7.47 8.34 8.34
C ASP A 417 -7.66 9.15 7.06
N ASN A 418 -6.64 9.89 6.61
CA ASN A 418 -6.64 10.61 5.33
C ASN A 418 -7.01 9.71 4.15
N ALA A 419 -6.48 8.49 4.12
CA ALA A 419 -6.75 7.52 3.07
C ALA A 419 -7.96 6.63 3.38
N ARG A 420 -8.42 6.59 4.64
CA ARG A 420 -9.51 5.71 5.10
C ARG A 420 -10.87 6.40 5.11
N THR A 421 -10.95 7.69 4.75
CA THR A 421 -12.22 8.38 4.54
C THR A 421 -13.03 7.69 3.44
N PRO A 422 -14.39 7.69 3.55
CA PRO A 422 -15.26 7.16 2.52
C PRO A 422 -15.00 7.72 1.13
N VAL A 423 -15.08 6.87 0.11
CA VAL A 423 -14.99 7.28 -1.30
C VAL A 423 -16.11 8.27 -1.64
N GLN A 424 -15.76 9.32 -2.34
CA GLN A 424 -16.66 10.43 -2.70
C GLN A 424 -17.36 10.12 -4.05
N TRP A 425 -18.51 9.43 -3.98
CA TRP A 425 -19.26 9.03 -5.17
C TRP A 425 -20.05 10.17 -5.82
N ASN A 426 -20.62 11.05 -5.00
CA ASN A 426 -21.40 12.20 -5.49
C ASN A 426 -21.44 13.33 -4.45
N ALA A 427 -22.12 14.43 -4.78
CA ALA A 427 -22.27 15.61 -3.91
C ALA A 427 -23.43 15.51 -2.91
N GLU A 428 -24.09 14.35 -2.79
CA GLU A 428 -25.17 14.13 -1.84
C GLU A 428 -24.65 13.87 -0.43
N LYS A 429 -25.56 13.77 0.53
CA LYS A 429 -25.20 13.46 1.94
C LYS A 429 -24.27 12.26 2.01
N ASN A 430 -23.25 12.35 2.88
CA ASN A 430 -22.23 11.33 3.08
C ASN A 430 -21.46 10.97 1.78
N ALA A 431 -21.34 11.93 0.87
CA ALA A 431 -20.70 11.74 -0.44
C ALA A 431 -21.33 10.60 -1.29
N GLY A 432 -22.56 10.21 -1.02
CA GLY A 432 -23.19 9.04 -1.66
C GLY A 432 -22.63 7.69 -1.26
N PHE A 433 -21.77 7.64 -0.24
CA PHE A 433 -21.17 6.42 0.27
C PHE A 433 -22.17 5.55 1.02
N THR A 434 -22.96 6.15 1.92
CA THR A 434 -23.95 5.47 2.75
C THR A 434 -25.22 6.30 2.96
N GLN A 435 -26.33 5.63 3.22
CA GLN A 435 -27.57 6.26 3.71
C GLN A 435 -27.59 6.37 5.25
N GLY A 436 -26.72 5.64 5.94
CA GLY A 436 -26.57 5.64 7.39
C GLY A 436 -25.59 6.72 7.91
N THR A 437 -24.96 6.43 9.03
CA THR A 437 -23.86 7.24 9.58
C THR A 437 -22.53 6.59 9.20
N PRO A 438 -21.65 7.25 8.43
CA PRO A 438 -20.36 6.69 8.08
C PRO A 438 -19.53 6.34 9.32
N TRP A 439 -18.82 5.22 9.31
CA TRP A 439 -17.96 4.77 10.40
C TRP A 439 -16.80 5.74 10.66
N LEU A 440 -16.32 6.41 9.62
CA LEU A 440 -15.33 7.48 9.67
C LEU A 440 -15.91 8.71 8.93
N MET A 441 -15.48 9.90 9.32
CA MET A 441 -15.94 11.14 8.71
C MET A 441 -15.66 11.18 7.20
N VAL A 442 -16.59 11.74 6.44
CA VAL A 442 -16.39 12.06 5.03
C VAL A 442 -15.56 13.32 4.90
N ASN A 443 -14.60 13.35 3.96
CA ASN A 443 -13.85 14.57 3.70
C ASN A 443 -14.80 15.68 3.21
N PRO A 444 -14.82 16.85 3.84
CA PRO A 444 -15.80 17.92 3.53
C PRO A 444 -15.74 18.43 2.09
N ASN A 445 -14.65 18.19 1.35
CA ASN A 445 -14.52 18.61 -0.05
C ASN A 445 -15.27 17.70 -1.05
N TYR A 446 -16.09 16.75 -0.59
CA TYR A 446 -16.83 15.81 -1.45
C TYR A 446 -17.83 16.51 -2.39
N THR A 447 -18.26 17.74 -2.07
CA THR A 447 -19.13 18.53 -2.96
C THR A 447 -18.41 19.00 -4.23
N GLU A 448 -17.08 19.08 -4.18
CA GLU A 448 -16.22 19.54 -5.28
C GLU A 448 -15.50 18.36 -5.96
N ILE A 449 -15.01 17.41 -5.16
CA ILE A 449 -14.28 16.23 -5.64
C ILE A 449 -15.17 15.01 -5.45
N ASN A 450 -15.77 14.51 -6.53
CA ASN A 450 -16.57 13.29 -6.50
C ASN A 450 -16.67 12.64 -7.88
N VAL A 451 -16.97 11.34 -7.89
CA VAL A 451 -17.08 10.53 -9.12
C VAL A 451 -18.12 11.10 -10.08
N ALA A 452 -19.35 11.35 -9.60
CA ALA A 452 -20.48 11.75 -10.46
C ALA A 452 -20.22 13.07 -11.21
N ALA A 453 -19.57 14.04 -10.55
CA ALA A 453 -19.19 15.29 -11.20
C ALA A 453 -18.09 15.07 -12.25
N GLN A 454 -17.10 14.22 -11.92
CA GLN A 454 -15.95 13.99 -12.80
C GLN A 454 -16.28 13.11 -14.01
N GLU A 455 -17.28 12.24 -13.93
CA GLU A 455 -17.80 11.47 -15.09
C GLU A 455 -18.41 12.38 -16.16
N GLN A 456 -18.84 13.58 -15.80
CA GLN A 456 -19.43 14.56 -16.73
C GLN A 456 -18.40 15.58 -17.25
N ASP A 457 -17.15 15.53 -16.78
CA ASP A 457 -16.08 16.46 -17.15
C ASP A 457 -14.94 15.72 -17.85
N GLU A 458 -14.83 15.92 -19.16
CA GLU A 458 -13.76 15.35 -20.00
C GLU A 458 -12.36 15.83 -19.58
N ASN A 459 -12.26 16.94 -18.85
CA ASN A 459 -10.99 17.45 -18.31
C ASN A 459 -10.73 17.04 -16.85
N SER A 460 -11.52 16.13 -16.28
CA SER A 460 -11.38 15.67 -14.90
C SER A 460 -10.12 14.82 -14.68
N VAL A 461 -9.77 14.58 -13.40
CA VAL A 461 -8.72 13.62 -13.02
C VAL A 461 -9.13 12.21 -13.41
N LEU A 462 -10.42 11.86 -13.25
CA LEU A 462 -10.98 10.56 -13.63
C LEU A 462 -10.85 10.30 -15.15
N ALA A 463 -11.21 11.27 -15.98
CA ALA A 463 -11.03 11.18 -17.42
C ALA A 463 -9.57 10.96 -17.80
N PHE A 464 -8.66 11.68 -17.15
CA PHE A 464 -7.23 11.54 -17.38
C PHE A 464 -6.69 10.16 -16.98
N TYR A 465 -7.15 9.57 -15.86
CA TYR A 465 -6.79 8.19 -15.51
C TYR A 465 -7.29 7.17 -16.54
N LYS A 466 -8.49 7.35 -17.08
CA LYS A 466 -9.01 6.50 -18.18
C LYS A 466 -8.12 6.61 -19.43
N GLU A 467 -7.72 7.82 -19.83
CA GLU A 467 -6.77 8.01 -20.94
C GLU A 467 -5.41 7.36 -20.66
N LEU A 468 -4.88 7.54 -19.46
CA LEU A 468 -3.60 6.99 -19.05
C LEU A 468 -3.57 5.47 -19.09
N ILE A 469 -4.64 4.83 -18.59
CA ILE A 469 -4.81 3.38 -18.64
C ILE A 469 -4.97 2.91 -20.09
N ALA A 470 -5.78 3.59 -20.88
CA ALA A 470 -5.99 3.27 -22.29
C ALA A 470 -4.68 3.39 -23.09
N LEU A 471 -3.86 4.42 -22.83
CA LEU A 471 -2.55 4.58 -23.46
C LEU A 471 -1.62 3.41 -23.11
N ARG A 472 -1.51 3.03 -21.82
CA ARG A 472 -0.68 1.91 -21.39
C ARG A 472 -1.10 0.59 -22.04
N LYS A 473 -2.41 0.39 -22.28
CA LYS A 473 -2.99 -0.82 -22.88
C LYS A 473 -3.08 -0.77 -24.41
N ASN A 474 -2.76 0.37 -25.03
CA ASN A 474 -2.84 0.55 -26.47
C ASN A 474 -1.92 -0.47 -27.18
N PRO A 475 -2.43 -1.31 -28.11
CA PRO A 475 -1.65 -2.35 -28.78
C PRO A 475 -0.35 -1.85 -29.44
N GLU A 476 -0.30 -0.61 -29.91
CA GLU A 476 0.88 -0.01 -30.54
C GLU A 476 2.01 0.32 -29.53
N TYR A 477 1.65 0.66 -28.28
CA TYR A 477 2.59 1.16 -27.27
C TYR A 477 2.74 0.22 -26.07
N LYS A 478 1.83 -0.73 -25.91
CA LYS A 478 1.75 -1.64 -24.75
C LYS A 478 3.06 -2.36 -24.48
N GLU A 479 3.68 -2.91 -25.51
CA GLU A 479 4.94 -3.65 -25.39
C GLU A 479 6.03 -2.76 -24.78
N THR A 480 6.12 -1.51 -25.23
CA THR A 480 7.07 -0.53 -24.71
C THR A 480 6.73 -0.10 -23.29
N PHE A 481 5.45 0.17 -22.97
CA PHE A 481 5.07 0.57 -21.60
C PHE A 481 5.19 -0.56 -20.58
N VAL A 482 5.02 -1.81 -20.99
CA VAL A 482 5.15 -2.95 -20.08
C VAL A 482 6.60 -3.36 -19.90
N TYR A 483 7.33 -3.59 -21.01
CA TYR A 483 8.66 -4.24 -20.97
C TYR A 483 9.83 -3.32 -21.28
N GLY A 484 9.59 -2.15 -21.88
CA GLY A 484 10.64 -1.20 -22.23
C GLY A 484 11.42 -0.70 -21.01
N ASP A 485 12.69 -0.39 -21.21
CA ASP A 485 13.54 0.15 -20.16
C ASP A 485 13.10 1.56 -19.73
N VAL A 486 13.31 1.88 -18.45
CA VAL A 486 13.22 3.25 -17.92
C VAL A 486 14.61 3.85 -17.94
N ILE A 487 14.81 4.84 -18.79
CA ILE A 487 16.11 5.55 -18.90
C ILE A 487 15.86 7.02 -18.51
N PRO A 488 16.39 7.48 -17.38
CA PRO A 488 16.25 8.88 -16.97
C PRO A 488 16.74 9.86 -18.05
N PHE A 489 16.00 10.96 -18.21
CA PHE A 489 16.35 12.04 -19.13
C PHE A 489 16.49 13.35 -18.35
N GLU A 490 17.58 14.10 -18.56
CA GLU A 490 17.94 15.30 -17.81
C GLU A 490 17.78 15.11 -16.28
N GLU A 491 18.28 13.99 -15.75
CA GLU A 491 18.05 13.55 -14.38
C GLU A 491 18.42 14.58 -13.31
N ASP A 492 19.51 15.33 -13.52
CA ASP A 492 19.97 16.36 -12.58
C ASP A 492 19.16 17.65 -12.63
N ARG A 493 18.22 17.77 -13.58
CA ARG A 493 17.43 18.97 -13.73
C ARG A 493 16.40 19.10 -12.61
N HIS A 494 16.47 20.25 -11.92
CA HIS A 494 15.62 20.54 -10.77
C HIS A 494 14.12 20.50 -11.13
N ASN A 495 13.33 19.81 -10.30
CA ASN A 495 11.88 19.68 -10.44
C ASN A 495 11.39 19.21 -11.84
N LEU A 496 12.21 18.51 -12.58
CA LEU A 496 11.84 17.84 -13.82
C LEU A 496 11.91 16.33 -13.61
N MET A 497 10.79 15.63 -13.74
CA MET A 497 10.76 14.17 -13.78
C MET A 497 10.55 13.71 -15.23
N ALA A 498 11.64 13.29 -15.86
CA ALA A 498 11.60 12.87 -17.25
C ALA A 498 12.39 11.57 -17.47
N TYR A 499 11.82 10.68 -18.29
CA TYR A 499 12.43 9.39 -18.60
C TYR A 499 11.92 8.82 -19.92
N HIS A 500 12.78 8.11 -20.62
CA HIS A 500 12.38 7.29 -21.74
C HIS A 500 11.78 5.97 -21.27
N ARG A 501 10.76 5.52 -21.95
CA ARG A 501 10.34 4.13 -22.03
C ARG A 501 10.85 3.59 -23.36
N LYS A 502 11.92 2.82 -23.28
CA LYS A 502 12.65 2.39 -24.47
C LYS A 502 12.49 0.90 -24.73
N GLY A 503 11.81 0.54 -25.81
CA GLY A 503 11.55 -0.81 -26.27
C GLY A 503 11.45 -0.85 -27.80
N GLU A 504 10.35 -1.38 -28.34
CA GLU A 504 10.04 -1.30 -29.77
C GLU A 504 9.85 0.15 -30.25
N LYS A 505 9.35 0.98 -29.36
CA LYS A 505 9.24 2.43 -29.53
C LYS A 505 10.17 3.16 -28.56
N ASP A 506 10.45 4.42 -28.82
CA ASP A 506 11.09 5.33 -27.87
C ASP A 506 10.05 6.39 -27.45
N LEU A 507 9.55 6.26 -26.23
CA LEU A 507 8.51 7.12 -25.68
C LEU A 507 9.11 7.95 -24.54
N LEU A 508 9.03 9.27 -24.62
CA LEU A 508 9.50 10.18 -23.58
C LEU A 508 8.32 10.62 -22.71
N VAL A 509 8.35 10.28 -21.44
CA VAL A 509 7.49 10.84 -20.41
C VAL A 509 8.22 12.02 -19.78
N ILE A 510 7.62 13.20 -19.78
CA ILE A 510 8.26 14.41 -19.27
C ILE A 510 7.26 15.25 -18.47
N GLY A 511 7.49 15.38 -17.15
CA GLY A 511 6.66 16.11 -16.20
C GLY A 511 7.40 17.27 -15.54
N ASN A 512 6.83 18.46 -15.63
CA ASN A 512 7.29 19.64 -14.89
C ASN A 512 6.70 19.60 -13.47
N PHE A 513 7.53 19.40 -12.46
CA PHE A 513 7.09 19.22 -11.09
C PHE A 513 7.19 20.52 -10.26
N GLN A 514 6.76 21.63 -10.87
CA GLN A 514 6.70 22.95 -10.22
C GLN A 514 5.70 23.87 -10.94
N LYS A 515 5.34 25.00 -10.31
CA LYS A 515 4.42 26.02 -10.87
C LYS A 515 5.01 26.80 -12.04
N GLU A 516 6.31 27.05 -12.04
CA GLU A 516 6.97 27.83 -13.05
C GLU A 516 7.16 27.02 -14.33
N GLU A 517 7.14 27.71 -15.46
CA GLU A 517 7.42 27.09 -16.76
C GLU A 517 8.87 26.58 -16.84
N GLN A 518 9.06 25.47 -17.53
CA GLN A 518 10.39 24.97 -17.88
C GLN A 518 10.55 24.81 -19.39
N LYS A 519 11.72 25.22 -19.91
CA LYS A 519 12.11 24.97 -21.32
C LYS A 519 13.05 23.77 -21.36
N VAL A 520 12.73 22.80 -22.17
CA VAL A 520 13.48 21.56 -22.30
C VAL A 520 13.82 21.32 -23.77
N THR A 521 15.02 20.80 -24.03
CA THR A 521 15.44 20.40 -25.38
C THR A 521 15.30 18.89 -25.52
N LEU A 522 14.35 18.45 -26.34
CA LEU A 522 14.17 17.03 -26.64
C LEU A 522 15.39 16.44 -27.34
N PRO A 523 15.69 15.15 -27.14
CA PRO A 523 16.85 14.50 -27.81
C PRO A 523 16.65 14.36 -29.33
N SER A 524 15.41 14.35 -29.79
CA SER A 524 15.02 14.39 -31.19
C SER A 524 13.71 15.11 -31.40
N LYS A 525 13.34 15.38 -32.65
CA LYS A 525 12.01 15.92 -32.97
C LYS A 525 10.96 14.85 -32.67
N GLY A 526 9.99 15.19 -31.80
CA GLY A 526 8.84 14.34 -31.51
C GLY A 526 7.99 14.09 -32.76
N LYS A 527 7.46 12.86 -32.87
CA LYS A 527 6.51 12.47 -33.92
C LYS A 527 5.08 12.80 -33.52
N ASN A 528 4.67 12.28 -32.35
CA ASN A 528 3.32 12.39 -31.82
C ASN A 528 3.34 12.73 -30.33
N ILE A 529 2.37 13.54 -29.89
CA ILE A 529 2.06 13.69 -28.47
C ILE A 529 0.96 12.67 -28.19
N LEU A 530 1.24 11.74 -27.29
CA LEU A 530 0.34 10.63 -26.94
C LEU A 530 -0.52 10.95 -25.72
N LEU A 531 -0.04 11.85 -24.83
CA LEU A 531 -0.77 12.30 -23.64
C LEU A 531 -0.32 13.72 -23.30
N ASN A 532 -1.27 14.54 -22.88
CA ASN A 532 -1.02 15.90 -22.40
C ASN A 532 -2.13 16.28 -21.40
N ASN A 533 -1.77 16.72 -20.20
CA ASN A 533 -2.75 17.17 -19.20
C ASN A 533 -3.23 18.63 -19.41
N TYR A 534 -2.78 19.28 -20.46
CA TYR A 534 -3.25 20.59 -20.93
C TYR A 534 -3.89 20.45 -22.33
N PRO A 535 -4.77 21.37 -22.74
CA PRO A 535 -5.37 21.31 -24.07
C PRO A 535 -4.36 21.57 -25.19
N ASP A 536 -3.23 22.21 -24.89
CA ASP A 536 -2.19 22.59 -25.84
C ASP A 536 -0.78 22.26 -25.32
N ALA A 537 0.16 22.08 -26.25
CA ALA A 537 1.57 21.92 -25.96
C ALA A 537 2.40 22.84 -26.87
N GLU A 538 3.35 23.55 -26.28
CA GLU A 538 4.25 24.42 -27.04
C GLU A 538 5.54 23.67 -27.41
N ILE A 539 5.57 23.11 -28.64
CA ILE A 539 6.73 22.41 -29.20
C ILE A 539 7.18 23.11 -30.47
N LYS A 540 8.44 23.57 -30.49
CA LYS A 540 9.08 24.20 -31.66
C LYS A 540 10.36 23.44 -32.03
N GLY A 541 10.25 22.56 -33.01
CA GLY A 541 11.35 21.65 -33.37
C GLY A 541 11.64 20.64 -32.25
N THR A 542 12.77 20.80 -31.59
CA THR A 542 13.16 20.04 -30.40
C THR A 542 12.94 20.81 -29.08
N GLN A 543 12.53 22.10 -29.15
CA GLN A 543 12.28 22.87 -27.95
C GLN A 543 10.84 22.69 -27.46
N VAL A 544 10.69 22.35 -26.20
CA VAL A 544 9.40 22.23 -25.50
C VAL A 544 9.36 23.26 -24.38
N THR A 545 8.27 24.02 -24.29
CA THR A 545 7.96 24.82 -23.11
C THR A 545 6.88 24.08 -22.33
N LEU A 546 7.21 23.61 -21.14
CA LEU A 546 6.28 22.95 -20.20
C LEU A 546 5.68 24.01 -19.28
N LYS A 547 4.37 24.11 -19.24
CA LYS A 547 3.63 24.91 -18.24
C LYS A 547 3.82 24.32 -16.84
N GLY A 548 3.39 25.05 -15.81
CA GLY A 548 3.40 24.54 -14.44
C GLY A 548 2.65 23.20 -14.33
N TYR A 549 3.28 22.19 -13.78
CA TYR A 549 2.72 20.83 -13.66
C TYR A 549 2.24 20.22 -14.98
N GLN A 550 2.76 20.63 -16.11
CA GLN A 550 2.48 19.96 -17.37
C GLN A 550 3.22 18.64 -17.47
N VAL A 551 2.51 17.60 -17.92
CA VAL A 551 3.09 16.32 -18.32
C VAL A 551 2.78 16.04 -19.78
N LEU A 552 3.78 15.57 -20.51
CA LEU A 552 3.67 15.10 -21.89
C LEU A 552 4.19 13.67 -22.00
N VAL A 553 3.54 12.87 -22.81
CA VAL A 553 4.10 11.63 -23.36
C VAL A 553 4.29 11.80 -24.84
N ILE A 554 5.53 11.68 -25.30
CA ILE A 554 5.92 11.98 -26.70
C ILE A 554 6.57 10.74 -27.32
N GLU A 555 6.11 10.32 -28.51
CA GLU A 555 6.84 9.38 -29.34
C GLU A 555 7.99 10.10 -30.06
N LEU A 556 9.23 9.63 -29.91
CA LEU A 556 10.44 10.20 -30.49
C LEU A 556 10.85 9.56 -31.81
#